data_95e2b5448319fd0bc23a6e216c05f1ea
#
_entry.id   95e2b5448319fd0bc23a6e216c05f1ea
#
_cell.length_a   1.000
_cell.length_b   1.000
_cell.length_c   1.000
_cell.angle_alpha   90.00
_cell.angle_beta   90.00
_cell.angle_gamma   90.00
#
_symmetry.space_group_name_H-M   'P 1'
#
loop_
_entity.id
_entity.type
_entity.pdbx_description
1 polymer ?
#
loop_
_entity_poly.entity_id
_entity_poly.type
_entity_poly.pdbx_seq_one_letter_code
_entity_poly.pdbx_strand_id
1 'polypeptide(L)'
;MKEKETDQTTTGQPKRRARWRHHVVVTLLAVTIMTLFAIITIKVDYLAPVKRALAGFSFTDVYYQIETEGSNPDTCRYITIVDLTRVTERGQIAKVLRDIEAAHPKVIGMDCVFEGEGEDMEGNNAIVEVAEQYKNIVFAKKLQDWKGDSVGYTKATRSFFADFVDITEGTVNMPRLLYDNMKRKYPLAERYKGKQFPSFIAQLSNRYADRDLVKGRTDDININFSPTAFRVLQPEEVKSHPELIEGQIVLFGSVYEEVDMHWTPVGKIAGVELLAYSIQSLVEQKEIHKVSGAAFWIISLLIVLLIEVMQSRYLKTLAQRVCALRGELTLRDEHPHLPLHDGVYRSELRRLQQVSRQFQPGLGLVHDRFPGPVAQYVQFPERLLPVDQGQA
;
A
#
# COMPACT_ATOMS: atom_id res chain seq x y z
N MET A 1 -51.72 -61.24 33.05
CA MET A 1 -51.31 -59.80 33.25
C MET A 1 -49.94 -59.65 32.63
N LYS A 2 -49.87 -58.95 31.49
CA LYS A 2 -48.62 -58.62 30.81
C LYS A 2 -48.41 -57.10 30.93
N GLU A 3 -47.42 -56.73 31.69
CA GLU A 3 -46.98 -55.36 31.75
C GLU A 3 -46.34 -54.93 30.39
N LYS A 4 -46.77 -53.75 29.91
CA LYS A 4 -46.22 -53.11 28.72
C LYS A 4 -45.05 -52.25 29.18
N GLU A 5 -43.83 -52.65 28.82
CA GLU A 5 -42.67 -51.80 28.80
C GLU A 5 -42.83 -50.67 27.77
N THR A 6 -42.81 -49.45 28.24
CA THR A 6 -42.87 -48.25 27.39
C THR A 6 -41.44 -47.90 26.98
N ASP A 7 -41.15 -48.12 25.74
CA ASP A 7 -39.90 -47.74 25.08
C ASP A 7 -39.74 -46.20 25.04
N GLN A 8 -38.78 -45.69 25.80
CA GLN A 8 -38.35 -44.27 25.75
C GLN A 8 -37.31 -44.10 24.67
N THR A 9 -37.74 -43.94 23.43
CA THR A 9 -36.87 -43.57 22.29
C THR A 9 -36.41 -42.14 22.38
N THR A 10 -35.14 -42.02 22.58
CA THR A 10 -34.19 -40.92 22.37
C THR A 10 -34.57 -39.88 21.32
N THR A 11 -35.01 -38.69 21.77
CA THR A 11 -35.17 -37.49 20.93
C THR A 11 -34.08 -36.44 21.24
N GLY A 12 -32.81 -36.77 20.97
CA GLY A 12 -31.67 -35.92 21.29
C GLY A 12 -31.01 -35.15 20.14
N GLN A 13 -31.32 -35.45 18.87
CA GLN A 13 -30.56 -34.91 17.74
C GLN A 13 -31.12 -33.67 16.96
N PRO A 14 -32.40 -33.30 16.96
CA PRO A 14 -32.87 -32.22 16.09
C PRO A 14 -32.47 -30.81 16.57
N LYS A 15 -32.24 -30.61 17.86
CA LYS A 15 -31.96 -29.27 18.42
C LYS A 15 -30.57 -28.70 18.05
N ARG A 16 -29.58 -29.53 17.72
CA ARG A 16 -28.20 -29.09 17.37
C ARG A 16 -28.10 -28.62 15.92
N ARG A 17 -28.74 -29.34 14.98
CA ARG A 17 -28.84 -28.96 13.56
C ARG A 17 -29.63 -27.68 13.33
N ALA A 18 -30.72 -27.46 14.05
CA ALA A 18 -31.55 -26.29 13.94
C ALA A 18 -30.77 -25.01 14.39
N ARG A 19 -29.94 -25.10 15.44
CA ARG A 19 -29.12 -23.98 15.93
C ARG A 19 -28.04 -23.60 14.93
N TRP A 20 -27.33 -24.56 14.33
CA TRP A 20 -26.31 -24.30 13.33
C TRP A 20 -26.90 -23.60 12.09
N ARG A 21 -28.05 -24.07 11.62
CA ARG A 21 -28.77 -23.45 10.50
C ARG A 21 -29.14 -22.00 10.80
N HIS A 22 -29.55 -21.68 12.02
CA HIS A 22 -29.84 -20.30 12.42
C HIS A 22 -28.58 -19.41 12.31
N HIS A 23 -27.42 -19.83 12.83
CA HIS A 23 -26.19 -19.06 12.72
C HIS A 23 -25.78 -18.82 11.26
N VAL A 24 -25.87 -19.83 10.43
CA VAL A 24 -25.56 -19.70 8.98
C VAL A 24 -26.52 -18.71 8.31
N VAL A 25 -27.82 -18.77 8.59
CA VAL A 25 -28.81 -17.84 8.00
C VAL A 25 -28.54 -16.41 8.43
N VAL A 26 -28.30 -16.18 9.72
CA VAL A 26 -28.00 -14.83 10.25
C VAL A 26 -26.69 -14.29 9.64
N THR A 27 -25.65 -15.11 9.54
CA THR A 27 -24.38 -14.71 8.90
C THR A 27 -24.59 -14.35 7.43
N LEU A 28 -25.33 -15.18 6.67
CA LEU A 28 -25.63 -14.89 5.26
C LEU A 28 -26.44 -13.60 5.11
N LEU A 29 -27.43 -13.38 5.96
CA LEU A 29 -28.22 -12.17 5.96
C LEU A 29 -27.36 -10.93 6.26
N ALA A 30 -26.50 -11.00 7.28
CA ALA A 30 -25.60 -9.91 7.63
C ALA A 30 -24.62 -9.58 6.46
N VAL A 31 -24.04 -10.59 5.85
CA VAL A 31 -23.15 -10.40 4.69
C VAL A 31 -23.92 -9.82 3.50
N THR A 32 -25.15 -10.27 3.25
CA THR A 32 -26.01 -9.73 2.18
C THR A 32 -26.29 -8.24 2.41
N ILE A 33 -26.67 -7.85 3.63
CA ILE A 33 -26.94 -6.46 4.00
C ILE A 33 -25.67 -5.62 3.84
N MET A 34 -24.51 -6.10 4.33
CA MET A 34 -23.23 -5.40 4.18
C MET A 34 -22.83 -5.22 2.71
N THR A 35 -23.02 -6.26 1.89
CA THR A 35 -22.73 -6.21 0.45
C THR A 35 -23.65 -5.23 -0.25
N LEU A 36 -24.96 -5.22 0.07
CA LEU A 36 -25.91 -4.26 -0.49
C LEU A 36 -25.52 -2.82 -0.11
N PHE A 37 -25.13 -2.60 1.15
CA PHE A 37 -24.68 -1.30 1.63
C PHE A 37 -23.39 -0.86 0.91
N ALA A 38 -22.44 -1.77 0.70
CA ALA A 38 -21.22 -1.50 -0.06
C ALA A 38 -21.52 -1.13 -1.52
N ILE A 39 -22.45 -1.83 -2.19
CA ILE A 39 -22.88 -1.52 -3.56
C ILE A 39 -23.53 -0.14 -3.64
N ILE A 40 -24.40 0.19 -2.70
CA ILE A 40 -25.04 1.52 -2.61
C ILE A 40 -23.97 2.60 -2.44
N THR A 41 -23.00 2.37 -1.53
CA THR A 41 -21.88 3.29 -1.29
C THR A 41 -21.06 3.55 -2.55
N ILE A 42 -20.84 2.52 -3.37
CA ILE A 42 -20.09 2.65 -4.63
C ILE A 42 -20.85 3.49 -5.68
N LYS A 43 -22.17 3.42 -5.72
CA LYS A 43 -23.01 4.07 -6.74
C LYS A 43 -23.46 5.49 -6.40
N VAL A 44 -23.32 5.92 -5.16
CA VAL A 44 -23.83 7.24 -4.69
C VAL A 44 -22.70 8.25 -4.65
N ASP A 45 -22.79 9.31 -5.45
CA ASP A 45 -21.76 10.37 -5.55
C ASP A 45 -21.65 11.23 -4.29
N TYR A 46 -22.71 11.34 -3.50
CA TYR A 46 -22.69 12.02 -2.19
C TYR A 46 -21.67 11.44 -1.21
N LEU A 47 -21.26 10.17 -1.41
CA LEU A 47 -20.26 9.50 -0.60
C LEU A 47 -18.84 9.64 -1.16
N ALA A 48 -18.63 10.51 -2.15
CA ALA A 48 -17.30 10.77 -2.72
C ALA A 48 -16.21 11.11 -1.67
N PRO A 49 -16.49 11.93 -0.62
CA PRO A 49 -15.50 12.18 0.44
C PRO A 49 -15.12 10.91 1.20
N VAL A 50 -16.09 10.05 1.51
CA VAL A 50 -15.86 8.77 2.20
C VAL A 50 -15.10 7.81 1.29
N LYS A 51 -15.46 7.75 0.00
CA LYS A 51 -14.71 6.96 -1.00
C LYS A 51 -13.25 7.39 -1.08
N ARG A 52 -12.97 8.71 -1.09
CA ARG A 52 -11.60 9.24 -1.11
C ARG A 52 -10.82 8.87 0.15
N ALA A 53 -11.44 9.00 1.32
CA ALA A 53 -10.82 8.63 2.59
C ALA A 53 -10.51 7.12 2.66
N LEU A 54 -11.44 6.28 2.21
CA LEU A 54 -11.24 4.82 2.19
C LEU A 54 -10.26 4.37 1.10
N ALA A 55 -10.24 5.03 -0.06
CA ALA A 55 -9.30 4.72 -1.14
C ALA A 55 -7.84 5.04 -0.76
N GLY A 56 -7.65 6.09 0.06
CA GLY A 56 -6.32 6.45 0.58
C GLY A 56 -5.78 5.53 1.67
N PHE A 57 -6.61 4.62 2.22
CA PHE A 57 -6.19 3.73 3.31
C PHE A 57 -5.93 2.31 2.82
N SER A 58 -4.80 1.74 3.25
CA SER A 58 -4.50 0.32 3.09
C SER A 58 -3.89 -0.24 4.38
N PHE A 59 -4.28 -1.45 4.76
CA PHE A 59 -3.64 -2.14 5.90
C PHE A 59 -2.14 -2.39 5.68
N THR A 60 -1.70 -2.48 4.43
CA THR A 60 -0.28 -2.59 4.09
C THR A 60 0.51 -1.35 4.49
N ASP A 61 -0.11 -0.15 4.51
CA ASP A 61 0.57 1.08 4.93
C ASP A 61 0.89 1.05 6.42
N VAL A 62 -0.07 0.57 7.23
CA VAL A 62 0.13 0.38 8.68
C VAL A 62 1.25 -0.64 8.93
N TYR A 63 1.26 -1.74 8.16
CA TYR A 63 2.32 -2.74 8.25
C TYR A 63 3.71 -2.13 7.98
N TYR A 64 3.86 -1.37 6.89
CA TYR A 64 5.14 -0.73 6.55
C TYR A 64 5.57 0.32 7.57
N GLN A 65 4.63 1.09 8.13
CA GLN A 65 4.97 2.05 9.18
C GLN A 65 5.51 1.36 10.43
N ILE A 66 4.85 0.29 10.89
CA ILE A 66 5.31 -0.50 12.05
C ILE A 66 6.67 -1.13 11.76
N GLU A 67 6.87 -1.67 10.57
CA GLU A 67 8.14 -2.29 10.16
C GLU A 67 9.27 -1.25 10.12
N THR A 68 9.00 -0.05 9.58
CA THR A 68 9.97 1.03 9.48
C THR A 68 10.35 1.61 10.85
N GLU A 69 9.39 1.75 11.77
CA GLU A 69 9.66 2.25 13.13
C GLU A 69 10.48 1.27 13.98
N GLY A 70 10.40 -0.03 13.69
CA GLY A 70 11.01 -1.11 14.50
C GLY A 70 12.33 -1.66 13.98
N SER A 71 12.78 -1.30 12.77
CA SER A 71 13.93 -1.93 12.12
C SER A 71 14.95 -0.93 11.59
N ASN A 72 16.24 -1.34 11.61
CA ASN A 72 17.26 -0.67 10.82
C ASN A 72 17.09 -1.10 9.35
N PRO A 73 17.06 -0.17 8.38
CA PRO A 73 16.92 -0.52 6.97
C PRO A 73 18.15 -1.31 6.47
N ASP A 74 17.89 -2.38 5.75
CA ASP A 74 18.95 -3.09 5.03
C ASP A 74 19.44 -2.26 3.84
N THR A 75 20.76 -2.24 3.61
CA THR A 75 21.30 -1.52 2.45
C THR A 75 21.17 -2.37 1.19
N CYS A 76 20.50 -1.86 0.17
CA CYS A 76 20.48 -2.47 -1.15
C CYS A 76 21.89 -2.45 -1.76
N ARG A 77 22.37 -3.63 -2.20
CA ARG A 77 23.76 -3.77 -2.67
C ARG A 77 23.91 -3.70 -4.19
N TYR A 78 22.82 -3.75 -4.92
CA TYR A 78 22.83 -3.83 -6.39
C TYR A 78 22.12 -2.65 -7.07
N ILE A 79 21.64 -1.67 -6.30
CA ILE A 79 21.11 -0.41 -6.83
C ILE A 79 21.88 0.74 -6.19
N THR A 80 22.43 1.60 -7.03
CA THR A 80 23.08 2.85 -6.62
C THR A 80 22.40 4.00 -7.35
N ILE A 81 22.05 5.05 -6.63
CA ILE A 81 21.47 6.29 -7.16
C ILE A 81 22.60 7.30 -7.32
N VAL A 82 22.72 7.94 -8.47
CA VAL A 82 23.59 9.08 -8.69
C VAL A 82 22.72 10.33 -8.81
N ASP A 83 22.91 11.27 -7.90
CA ASP A 83 22.04 12.45 -7.76
C ASP A 83 22.26 13.47 -8.88
N LEU A 84 21.20 13.74 -9.64
CA LEU A 84 21.19 14.69 -10.74
C LEU A 84 20.73 16.11 -10.32
N THR A 85 20.30 16.31 -9.07
CA THR A 85 19.63 17.54 -8.62
C THR A 85 20.40 18.81 -8.96
N ARG A 86 21.74 18.76 -8.94
CA ARG A 86 22.62 19.92 -9.19
C ARG A 86 23.24 19.92 -10.58
N VAL A 87 22.95 18.92 -11.43
CA VAL A 87 23.54 18.77 -12.76
C VAL A 87 22.44 19.00 -13.81
N THR A 88 22.38 20.20 -14.36
CA THR A 88 21.34 20.61 -15.31
C THR A 88 21.84 20.71 -16.75
N GLU A 89 23.16 20.91 -16.93
CA GLU A 89 23.79 21.06 -18.24
C GLU A 89 24.04 19.71 -18.91
N ARG A 90 23.66 19.58 -20.17
CA ARG A 90 23.80 18.31 -20.93
C ARG A 90 25.23 17.83 -21.04
N GLY A 91 26.20 18.75 -21.21
CA GLY A 91 27.61 18.44 -21.24
C GLY A 91 28.13 17.85 -19.93
N GLN A 92 27.66 18.36 -18.79
CA GLN A 92 27.99 17.82 -17.47
C GLN A 92 27.34 16.46 -17.26
N ILE A 93 26.07 16.27 -17.66
CA ILE A 93 25.36 14.98 -17.59
C ILE A 93 26.11 13.94 -18.42
N ALA A 94 26.52 14.28 -19.65
CA ALA A 94 27.29 13.40 -20.51
C ALA A 94 28.63 12.98 -19.89
N LYS A 95 29.32 13.92 -19.22
CA LYS A 95 30.57 13.65 -18.51
C LYS A 95 30.34 12.67 -17.36
N VAL A 96 29.32 12.90 -16.52
CA VAL A 96 29.01 12.00 -15.39
C VAL A 96 28.61 10.61 -15.90
N LEU A 97 27.84 10.50 -16.99
CA LEU A 97 27.51 9.22 -17.61
C LEU A 97 28.76 8.48 -18.07
N ARG A 98 29.74 9.16 -18.68
CA ARG A 98 31.04 8.52 -19.03
C ARG A 98 31.81 8.07 -17.80
N ASP A 99 31.75 8.84 -16.72
CA ASP A 99 32.39 8.49 -15.46
C ASP A 99 31.74 7.26 -14.80
N ILE A 100 30.39 7.14 -14.87
CA ILE A 100 29.62 5.97 -14.44
C ILE A 100 30.01 4.75 -15.31
N GLU A 101 30.03 4.91 -16.63
CA GLU A 101 30.37 3.83 -17.56
C GLU A 101 31.81 3.32 -17.39
N ALA A 102 32.76 4.21 -17.04
CA ALA A 102 34.13 3.82 -16.72
C ALA A 102 34.23 2.88 -15.51
N ALA A 103 33.21 2.86 -14.63
CA ALA A 103 33.10 1.93 -13.50
C ALA A 103 32.33 0.64 -13.84
N HIS A 104 32.01 0.39 -15.12
CA HIS A 104 31.38 -0.83 -15.63
C HIS A 104 30.05 -1.22 -14.95
N PRO A 105 29.03 -0.35 -14.93
CA PRO A 105 27.71 -0.72 -14.44
C PRO A 105 27.09 -1.81 -15.32
N LYS A 106 26.22 -2.64 -14.73
CA LYS A 106 25.46 -3.61 -15.51
C LYS A 106 24.42 -2.93 -16.41
N VAL A 107 23.73 -1.92 -15.87
CA VAL A 107 22.75 -1.11 -16.59
C VAL A 107 22.61 0.25 -15.92
N ILE A 108 22.37 1.29 -16.72
CA ILE A 108 22.08 2.64 -16.26
C ILE A 108 20.62 2.98 -16.60
N GLY A 109 19.87 3.46 -15.62
CA GLY A 109 18.57 4.09 -15.81
C GLY A 109 18.71 5.61 -15.79
N MET A 110 18.52 6.25 -16.94
CA MET A 110 18.53 7.70 -17.05
C MET A 110 17.10 8.25 -16.83
N ASP A 111 16.81 8.69 -15.61
CA ASP A 111 15.49 9.23 -15.24
C ASP A 111 15.37 10.72 -15.60
N CYS A 112 15.68 11.02 -16.85
CA CYS A 112 15.57 12.35 -17.43
C CYS A 112 15.19 12.25 -18.91
N VAL A 113 14.38 13.17 -19.37
CA VAL A 113 14.02 13.30 -20.79
C VAL A 113 14.66 14.57 -21.35
N PHE A 114 15.50 14.43 -22.36
CA PHE A 114 16.14 15.57 -23.05
C PHE A 114 15.20 16.14 -24.10
N GLU A 115 14.27 17.01 -23.68
CA GLU A 115 13.27 17.59 -24.58
C GLU A 115 13.90 18.63 -25.51
N GLY A 116 13.73 18.44 -26.81
CA GLY A 116 14.21 19.36 -27.86
C GLY A 116 15.74 19.52 -27.89
N GLU A 117 16.24 20.18 -28.91
CA GLU A 117 17.64 20.62 -28.96
C GLU A 117 17.77 21.89 -28.12
N GLY A 118 18.64 21.86 -27.10
CA GLY A 118 18.96 23.03 -26.30
C GLY A 118 19.90 23.98 -27.08
N GLU A 119 20.10 25.20 -26.55
CA GLU A 119 21.02 26.17 -27.12
C GLU A 119 22.48 25.71 -27.04
N ASP A 120 22.83 24.87 -26.09
CA ASP A 120 24.16 24.26 -25.93
C ASP A 120 24.36 23.10 -26.94
N MET A 121 24.88 23.43 -28.11
CA MET A 121 25.14 22.45 -29.16
C MET A 121 26.26 21.45 -28.79
N GLU A 122 27.25 21.87 -27.98
CA GLU A 122 28.32 20.99 -27.53
C GLU A 122 27.77 19.94 -26.54
N GLY A 123 26.92 20.37 -25.59
CA GLY A 123 26.23 19.49 -24.67
C GLY A 123 25.24 18.55 -25.37
N ASN A 124 24.52 19.02 -26.41
CA ASN A 124 23.66 18.19 -27.24
C ASN A 124 24.45 17.07 -27.90
N ASN A 125 25.57 17.41 -28.56
CA ASN A 125 26.44 16.42 -29.21
C ASN A 125 27.02 15.43 -28.20
N ALA A 126 27.47 15.92 -27.04
CA ALA A 126 28.04 15.07 -25.98
C ALA A 126 27.05 14.02 -25.47
N ILE A 127 25.75 14.36 -25.31
CA ILE A 127 24.71 13.39 -24.92
C ILE A 127 24.41 12.40 -26.03
N VAL A 128 24.36 12.86 -27.29
CA VAL A 128 24.17 11.98 -28.46
C VAL A 128 25.31 10.97 -28.55
N GLU A 129 26.56 11.38 -28.44
CA GLU A 129 27.73 10.49 -28.45
C GLU A 129 27.63 9.42 -27.35
N VAL A 130 27.24 9.80 -26.11
CA VAL A 130 27.05 8.85 -25.02
C VAL A 130 25.94 7.84 -25.35
N ALA A 131 24.81 8.32 -25.90
CA ALA A 131 23.68 7.46 -26.26
C ALA A 131 24.02 6.49 -27.43
N GLU A 132 24.90 6.91 -28.36
CA GLU A 132 25.39 6.05 -29.44
C GLU A 132 26.39 5.01 -28.93
N GLN A 133 27.30 5.42 -28.04
CA GLN A 133 28.39 4.60 -27.57
C GLN A 133 27.94 3.51 -26.59
N TYR A 134 27.04 3.84 -25.65
CA TYR A 134 26.68 2.96 -24.55
C TYR A 134 25.27 2.41 -24.69
N LYS A 135 25.16 1.09 -24.89
CA LYS A 135 23.88 0.40 -25.16
C LYS A 135 23.22 -0.18 -23.90
N ASN A 136 23.87 -0.10 -22.75
CA ASN A 136 23.33 -0.48 -21.43
C ASN A 136 22.54 0.64 -20.75
N ILE A 137 22.38 1.82 -21.39
CA ILE A 137 21.57 2.92 -20.87
C ILE A 137 20.11 2.74 -21.31
N VAL A 138 19.18 2.86 -20.35
CA VAL A 138 17.75 2.95 -20.59
C VAL A 138 17.33 4.40 -20.34
N PHE A 139 16.73 5.04 -21.33
CA PHE A 139 16.25 6.42 -21.25
C PHE A 139 14.77 6.49 -20.87
N ALA A 140 14.42 7.46 -20.04
CA ALA A 140 13.06 7.72 -19.67
C ALA A 140 12.23 8.23 -20.86
N LYS A 141 10.96 7.78 -20.93
CA LYS A 141 9.96 8.22 -21.89
C LYS A 141 8.65 8.49 -21.16
N LYS A 142 8.09 9.68 -21.31
CA LYS A 142 6.83 10.08 -20.69
C LYS A 142 5.70 10.06 -21.70
N LEU A 143 4.66 9.29 -21.42
CA LEU A 143 3.48 9.20 -22.28
C LEU A 143 2.42 10.22 -21.85
N GLN A 144 1.72 10.78 -22.82
CA GLN A 144 0.71 11.83 -22.62
C GLN A 144 -0.52 11.58 -23.49
N ASP A 145 -1.60 12.30 -23.19
CA ASP A 145 -2.84 12.31 -23.96
C ASP A 145 -3.49 10.92 -24.06
N TRP A 146 -4.03 10.48 -22.92
CA TRP A 146 -4.74 9.19 -22.83
C TRP A 146 -6.11 9.21 -23.51
N LYS A 147 -6.40 8.22 -24.33
CA LYS A 147 -7.63 8.08 -25.12
C LYS A 147 -8.46 6.82 -24.80
N GLY A 148 -8.24 6.21 -23.66
CA GLY A 148 -8.95 5.01 -23.22
C GLY A 148 -8.15 3.71 -23.38
N ASP A 149 -8.67 2.62 -22.79
CA ASP A 149 -7.92 1.37 -22.63
C ASP A 149 -7.57 0.67 -23.96
N SER A 150 -8.34 0.89 -25.01
CA SER A 150 -8.08 0.29 -26.34
C SER A 150 -6.90 0.93 -27.07
N VAL A 151 -6.76 2.26 -26.96
CA VAL A 151 -5.74 3.04 -27.66
C VAL A 151 -4.52 3.33 -26.76
N GLY A 152 -4.78 3.62 -25.49
CA GLY A 152 -3.80 4.08 -24.55
C GLY A 152 -3.44 5.55 -24.75
N TYR A 153 -2.19 5.87 -24.54
CA TYR A 153 -1.61 7.19 -24.79
C TYR A 153 -1.39 7.42 -26.28
N THR A 154 -1.50 8.68 -26.75
CA THR A 154 -1.30 9.04 -28.16
C THR A 154 -0.09 9.91 -28.40
N LYS A 155 0.41 10.59 -27.38
CA LYS A 155 1.62 11.43 -27.42
C LYS A 155 2.68 10.89 -26.48
N ALA A 156 3.92 11.22 -26.75
CA ALA A 156 5.06 10.89 -25.93
C ALA A 156 6.06 12.04 -25.94
N THR A 157 6.56 12.38 -24.75
CA THR A 157 7.76 13.20 -24.57
C THR A 157 8.95 12.25 -24.53
N ARG A 158 9.90 12.47 -25.42
CA ARG A 158 11.09 11.64 -25.65
C ARG A 158 12.32 12.52 -25.73
N SER A 159 13.49 11.92 -25.52
CA SER A 159 14.74 12.60 -25.81
C SER A 159 14.83 12.95 -27.30
N PHE A 160 15.35 14.14 -27.62
CA PHE A 160 15.35 14.69 -28.99
C PHE A 160 16.09 13.80 -29.99
N PHE A 161 17.06 13.02 -29.53
CA PHE A 161 17.84 12.10 -30.36
C PHE A 161 17.20 10.71 -30.55
N ALA A 162 16.07 10.45 -29.90
CA ALA A 162 15.45 9.10 -29.91
C ALA A 162 14.91 8.67 -31.28
N ASP A 163 14.80 9.57 -32.25
CA ASP A 163 14.34 9.25 -33.60
C ASP A 163 15.49 8.93 -34.56
N PHE A 164 16.74 9.25 -34.21
CA PHE A 164 17.92 9.03 -35.08
C PHE A 164 19.06 8.26 -34.39
N VAL A 165 19.00 8.05 -33.08
CA VAL A 165 19.91 7.18 -32.32
C VAL A 165 19.15 5.94 -31.86
N ASP A 166 19.75 4.75 -32.05
CA ASP A 166 19.21 3.49 -31.54
C ASP A 166 19.44 3.40 -30.03
N ILE A 167 18.40 3.79 -29.26
CA ILE A 167 18.40 3.79 -27.81
C ILE A 167 17.31 2.87 -27.27
N THR A 168 17.51 2.39 -26.03
CA THR A 168 16.45 1.72 -25.27
C THR A 168 15.68 2.75 -24.47
N GLU A 169 14.36 2.74 -24.61
CA GLU A 169 13.45 3.59 -23.83
C GLU A 169 12.55 2.76 -22.93
N GLY A 170 12.18 3.32 -21.79
CA GLY A 170 11.16 2.77 -20.90
C GLY A 170 10.21 3.86 -20.40
N THR A 171 8.91 3.53 -20.24
CA THR A 171 7.93 4.52 -19.78
C THR A 171 8.03 4.77 -18.28
N VAL A 172 8.03 6.05 -17.87
CA VAL A 172 8.09 6.50 -16.48
C VAL A 172 6.73 6.96 -15.94
N ASN A 173 5.65 6.58 -16.62
CA ASN A 173 4.32 6.96 -16.21
C ASN A 173 3.91 6.26 -14.92
N MET A 174 3.33 7.02 -14.00
CA MET A 174 2.72 6.49 -12.79
C MET A 174 1.30 5.99 -13.06
N PRO A 175 0.79 4.99 -12.30
CA PRO A 175 -0.57 4.53 -12.43
C PRO A 175 -1.56 5.67 -12.27
N ARG A 176 -2.60 5.70 -13.12
CA ARG A 176 -3.68 6.68 -13.04
C ARG A 176 -4.68 6.24 -11.99
N LEU A 177 -4.55 6.77 -10.80
CA LEU A 177 -5.45 6.50 -9.69
C LEU A 177 -6.43 7.68 -9.54
N LEU A 178 -7.73 7.41 -9.63
CA LEU A 178 -8.78 8.45 -9.62
C LEU A 178 -8.89 9.17 -8.27
N TYR A 179 -8.54 8.53 -7.16
CA TYR A 179 -8.80 9.05 -5.81
C TYR A 179 -7.64 8.86 -4.83
N ASP A 180 -6.57 8.20 -5.23
CA ASP A 180 -5.45 7.84 -4.36
C ASP A 180 -4.17 8.51 -4.84
N ASN A 181 -3.62 9.41 -4.03
CA ASN A 181 -2.32 10.02 -4.29
C ASN A 181 -1.15 9.16 -3.78
N MET A 182 -1.43 8.11 -3.01
CA MET A 182 -0.44 7.21 -2.44
C MET A 182 0.09 6.25 -3.50
N LYS A 183 1.38 6.27 -3.76
CA LYS A 183 2.02 5.40 -4.76
C LYS A 183 2.35 4.05 -4.12
N ARG A 184 1.53 3.05 -4.43
CA ARG A 184 1.71 1.64 -3.98
C ARG A 184 2.00 0.69 -5.11
N LYS A 185 1.88 1.18 -6.35
CA LYS A 185 1.98 0.36 -7.56
C LYS A 185 2.81 1.06 -8.62
N TYR A 186 3.36 0.25 -9.51
CA TYR A 186 4.03 0.74 -10.71
C TYR A 186 3.64 -0.11 -11.93
N PRO A 187 3.36 0.48 -13.11
CA PRO A 187 3.00 -0.28 -14.30
C PRO A 187 4.21 -1.03 -14.87
N LEU A 188 4.00 -2.27 -15.31
CA LEU A 188 5.04 -3.04 -16.02
C LEU A 188 5.10 -2.68 -17.51
N ALA A 189 3.98 -2.27 -18.07
CA ALA A 189 3.90 -1.76 -19.44
C ALA A 189 2.75 -0.77 -19.55
N GLU A 190 2.88 0.14 -20.51
CA GLU A 190 1.84 1.10 -20.85
C GLU A 190 1.40 0.94 -22.31
N ARG A 191 0.13 1.21 -22.58
CA ARG A 191 -0.37 1.18 -23.95
C ARG A 191 -0.12 2.52 -24.63
N TYR A 192 0.62 2.49 -25.74
CA TYR A 192 0.94 3.64 -26.56
C TYR A 192 0.54 3.36 -28.01
N LYS A 193 -0.39 4.18 -28.55
CA LYS A 193 -0.92 4.01 -29.93
C LYS A 193 -1.37 2.57 -30.21
N GLY A 194 -2.08 1.95 -29.26
CA GLY A 194 -2.62 0.59 -29.38
C GLY A 194 -1.62 -0.54 -29.12
N LYS A 195 -0.32 -0.27 -28.96
CA LYS A 195 0.72 -1.26 -28.69
C LYS A 195 1.18 -1.19 -27.23
N GLN A 196 1.56 -2.33 -26.67
CA GLN A 196 2.19 -2.36 -25.35
C GLN A 196 3.64 -1.87 -25.45
N PHE A 197 4.02 -1.01 -24.52
CA PHE A 197 5.35 -0.46 -24.41
C PHE A 197 5.88 -0.70 -22.99
N PRO A 198 7.04 -1.33 -22.81
CA PRO A 198 7.56 -1.70 -21.50
C PRO A 198 7.88 -0.46 -20.66
N SER A 199 7.68 -0.58 -19.36
CA SER A 199 8.07 0.47 -18.41
C SER A 199 9.58 0.52 -18.19
N PHE A 200 10.02 1.64 -17.66
CA PHE A 200 11.42 1.88 -17.31
C PHE A 200 11.95 0.85 -16.32
N ILE A 201 11.17 0.53 -15.29
CA ILE A 201 11.55 -0.49 -14.31
C ILE A 201 11.62 -1.90 -14.92
N ALA A 202 10.72 -2.23 -15.86
CA ALA A 202 10.74 -3.52 -16.54
C ALA A 202 12.01 -3.67 -17.41
N GLN A 203 12.38 -2.63 -18.16
CA GLN A 203 13.58 -2.61 -18.98
C GLN A 203 14.85 -2.78 -18.14
N LEU A 204 14.97 -2.02 -17.04
CA LEU A 204 16.14 -2.08 -16.15
C LEU A 204 16.26 -3.44 -15.46
N SER A 205 15.16 -3.94 -14.90
CA SER A 205 15.15 -5.21 -14.17
C SER A 205 15.50 -6.39 -15.08
N ASN A 206 14.94 -6.43 -16.31
CA ASN A 206 15.21 -7.49 -17.28
C ASN A 206 16.66 -7.48 -17.75
N ARG A 207 17.23 -6.28 -18.00
CA ARG A 207 18.63 -6.12 -18.40
C ARG A 207 19.59 -6.50 -17.29
N TYR A 208 19.27 -6.10 -16.05
CA TYR A 208 20.08 -6.49 -14.90
C TYR A 208 20.12 -8.01 -14.69
N ALA A 209 18.96 -8.66 -14.79
CA ALA A 209 18.82 -10.09 -14.57
C ALA A 209 19.26 -10.96 -15.76
N ASP A 210 19.59 -10.38 -16.92
CA ASP A 210 19.82 -11.07 -18.21
C ASP A 210 18.68 -12.04 -18.60
N ARG A 211 17.46 -11.75 -18.16
CA ARG A 211 16.26 -12.55 -18.43
C ARG A 211 14.98 -11.73 -18.30
N ASP A 212 13.93 -12.18 -18.93
CA ASP A 212 12.61 -11.57 -18.78
C ASP A 212 11.97 -11.91 -17.41
N LEU A 213 12.10 -11.00 -16.45
CA LEU A 213 11.45 -11.10 -15.13
C LEU A 213 9.95 -10.84 -15.20
N VAL A 214 9.53 -10.02 -16.15
CA VAL A 214 8.14 -9.59 -16.33
C VAL A 214 7.31 -10.69 -16.96
N LYS A 215 7.90 -11.59 -17.75
CA LYS A 215 7.27 -12.74 -18.43
C LYS A 215 6.04 -12.34 -19.27
N GLY A 216 6.14 -11.20 -19.95
CA GLY A 216 5.05 -10.69 -20.77
C GLY A 216 3.86 -10.10 -20.01
N ARG A 217 3.94 -9.94 -18.69
CA ARG A 217 2.95 -9.24 -17.88
C ARG A 217 2.85 -7.77 -18.29
N THR A 218 1.65 -7.24 -18.24
CA THR A 218 1.35 -5.83 -18.57
C THR A 218 0.55 -5.12 -17.48
N ASP A 219 0.31 -5.83 -16.36
CA ASP A 219 -0.36 -5.30 -15.18
C ASP A 219 0.58 -4.44 -14.32
N ASP A 220 0.01 -3.80 -13.30
CA ASP A 220 0.80 -3.07 -12.31
C ASP A 220 1.39 -4.06 -11.28
N ILE A 221 2.65 -3.86 -10.91
CA ILE A 221 3.20 -4.48 -9.70
C ILE A 221 2.70 -3.76 -8.46
N ASN A 222 2.56 -4.47 -7.35
CA ASN A 222 2.44 -3.87 -6.03
C ASN A 222 3.84 -3.79 -5.43
N ILE A 223 4.31 -2.56 -5.22
CA ILE A 223 5.66 -2.28 -4.73
C ILE A 223 5.81 -2.80 -3.30
N ASN A 224 6.90 -3.47 -3.02
CA ASN A 224 7.31 -3.81 -1.67
C ASN A 224 8.15 -2.68 -1.09
N PHE A 225 7.65 -2.04 -0.03
CA PHE A 225 8.32 -0.96 0.69
C PHE A 225 8.97 -1.45 1.99
N SER A 226 9.49 -2.68 2.02
CA SER A 226 10.30 -3.14 3.17
C SER A 226 11.45 -2.16 3.41
N PRO A 227 11.79 -1.86 4.67
CA PRO A 227 12.80 -0.87 5.00
C PRO A 227 14.12 -1.14 4.30
N THR A 228 14.45 -0.30 3.32
CA THR A 228 15.65 -0.43 2.50
C THR A 228 16.32 0.93 2.38
N ALA A 229 17.63 0.98 2.60
CA ALA A 229 18.48 2.13 2.31
C ALA A 229 19.11 1.96 0.92
N PHE A 230 18.89 2.92 0.03
CA PHE A 230 19.59 2.99 -1.24
C PHE A 230 20.83 3.89 -1.10
N ARG A 231 21.92 3.49 -1.74
CA ARG A 231 23.12 4.31 -1.78
C ARG A 231 22.92 5.47 -2.73
N VAL A 232 23.24 6.66 -2.28
CA VAL A 232 23.19 7.88 -3.09
C VAL A 232 24.59 8.43 -3.19
N LEU A 233 25.08 8.59 -4.41
CA LEU A 233 26.36 9.23 -4.73
C LEU A 233 26.13 10.59 -5.37
N GLN A 234 26.94 11.55 -4.99
CA GLN A 234 27.03 12.80 -5.75
C GLN A 234 27.85 12.56 -7.03
N PRO A 235 27.64 13.32 -8.12
CA PRO A 235 28.36 13.16 -9.37
C PRO A 235 29.88 13.14 -9.22
N GLU A 236 30.41 13.93 -8.28
CA GLU A 236 31.83 14.04 -7.99
C GLU A 236 32.41 12.78 -7.31
N GLU A 237 31.56 12.02 -6.60
CA GLU A 237 31.94 10.82 -5.85
C GLU A 237 32.06 9.58 -6.75
N VAL A 238 31.45 9.62 -7.94
CA VAL A 238 31.40 8.48 -8.89
C VAL A 238 32.78 7.86 -9.14
N LYS A 239 33.78 8.71 -9.40
CA LYS A 239 35.19 8.24 -9.66
C LYS A 239 35.87 7.68 -8.44
N SER A 240 35.47 8.12 -7.24
CA SER A 240 36.12 7.71 -5.99
C SER A 240 35.55 6.38 -5.47
N HIS A 241 34.36 5.98 -5.95
CA HIS A 241 33.63 4.80 -5.47
C HIS A 241 33.17 3.88 -6.62
N PRO A 242 34.09 3.44 -7.52
CA PRO A 242 33.72 2.55 -8.61
C PRO A 242 33.11 1.23 -8.13
N GLU A 243 33.50 0.75 -6.95
CA GLU A 243 32.97 -0.48 -6.32
C GLU A 243 31.48 -0.42 -6.00
N LEU A 244 30.90 0.79 -5.90
CA LEU A 244 29.47 1.00 -5.69
C LEU A 244 28.67 1.04 -7.00
N ILE A 245 29.35 0.90 -8.14
CA ILE A 245 28.78 1.01 -9.49
C ILE A 245 29.02 -0.28 -10.28
N GLU A 246 30.17 -0.91 -10.12
CA GLU A 246 30.57 -2.10 -10.88
C GLU A 246 29.52 -3.21 -10.81
N GLY A 247 29.02 -3.63 -11.97
CA GLY A 247 28.02 -4.70 -12.10
C GLY A 247 26.64 -4.38 -11.54
N GLN A 248 26.36 -3.13 -11.11
CA GLN A 248 25.13 -2.75 -10.46
C GLN A 248 24.13 -2.07 -11.43
N ILE A 249 22.91 -1.86 -10.95
CA ILE A 249 21.93 -0.95 -11.54
C ILE A 249 22.27 0.45 -11.02
N VAL A 250 22.55 1.37 -11.92
CA VAL A 250 22.74 2.78 -11.57
C VAL A 250 21.53 3.57 -12.02
N LEU A 251 20.84 4.21 -11.07
CA LEU A 251 19.77 5.15 -11.35
C LEU A 251 20.33 6.56 -11.31
N PHE A 252 20.29 7.24 -12.44
CA PHE A 252 20.75 8.62 -12.56
C PHE A 252 19.55 9.54 -12.64
N GLY A 253 19.18 10.17 -11.52
CA GLY A 253 17.98 10.99 -11.34
C GLY A 253 18.07 11.93 -10.15
N SER A 254 17.10 12.81 -9.99
CA SER A 254 17.06 13.80 -8.91
C SER A 254 16.48 13.20 -7.62
N VAL A 255 17.13 13.44 -6.48
CA VAL A 255 16.67 13.00 -5.15
C VAL A 255 16.04 14.13 -4.33
N TYR A 256 16.15 15.41 -4.77
CA TYR A 256 15.69 16.58 -4.00
C TYR A 256 14.76 17.52 -4.80
N GLU A 257 14.20 17.09 -5.89
CA GLU A 257 13.29 17.91 -6.68
C GLU A 257 11.88 17.88 -6.07
N GLU A 258 11.38 19.02 -5.58
CA GLU A 258 10.06 19.12 -4.93
C GLU A 258 8.91 18.65 -5.83
N VAL A 259 9.05 18.84 -7.15
CA VAL A 259 8.04 18.50 -8.15
C VAL A 259 7.92 16.99 -8.36
N ASP A 260 8.99 16.23 -8.09
CA ASP A 260 9.06 14.78 -8.27
C ASP A 260 9.01 14.00 -6.96
N MET A 261 8.42 14.56 -5.93
CA MET A 261 8.24 13.88 -4.65
C MET A 261 6.88 13.20 -4.57
N HIS A 262 6.89 11.93 -4.21
CA HIS A 262 5.68 11.08 -4.16
C HIS A 262 5.36 10.60 -2.76
N TRP A 263 4.06 10.62 -2.41
CA TRP A 263 3.57 9.98 -1.19
C TRP A 263 3.54 8.46 -1.36
N THR A 264 4.16 7.76 -0.42
CA THR A 264 4.23 6.29 -0.37
C THR A 264 3.90 5.79 1.03
N PRO A 265 3.68 4.49 1.24
CA PRO A 265 3.46 3.91 2.56
C PRO A 265 4.57 4.20 3.58
N VAL A 266 5.80 4.45 3.13
CA VAL A 266 6.95 4.77 4.00
C VAL A 266 7.23 6.27 4.11
N GLY A 267 6.34 7.11 3.60
CA GLY A 267 6.46 8.56 3.63
C GLY A 267 6.61 9.19 2.24
N LYS A 268 7.08 10.44 2.21
CA LYS A 268 7.31 11.20 0.98
C LYS A 268 8.74 10.92 0.51
N ILE A 269 8.88 10.30 -0.67
CA ILE A 269 10.18 9.94 -1.28
C ILE A 269 10.31 10.51 -2.68
N ALA A 270 11.53 10.62 -3.19
CA ALA A 270 11.80 11.06 -4.55
C ALA A 270 11.37 10.02 -5.61
N GLY A 271 11.06 10.48 -6.84
CA GLY A 271 10.68 9.60 -7.93
C GLY A 271 11.74 8.53 -8.22
N VAL A 272 13.01 8.89 -8.22
CA VAL A 272 14.12 7.95 -8.40
C VAL A 272 14.19 6.87 -7.30
N GLU A 273 13.88 7.21 -6.05
CA GLU A 273 13.78 6.22 -4.97
C GLU A 273 12.58 5.30 -5.14
N LEU A 274 11.44 5.83 -5.63
CA LEU A 274 10.27 5.04 -5.96
C LEU A 274 10.57 4.04 -7.08
N LEU A 275 11.35 4.45 -8.09
CA LEU A 275 11.88 3.55 -9.12
C LEU A 275 12.78 2.47 -8.52
N ALA A 276 13.66 2.82 -7.57
CA ALA A 276 14.54 1.87 -6.90
C ALA A 276 13.75 0.79 -6.13
N TYR A 277 12.74 1.17 -5.33
CA TYR A 277 11.84 0.22 -4.66
C TYR A 277 11.08 -0.68 -5.65
N SER A 278 10.64 -0.09 -6.78
CA SER A 278 9.92 -0.84 -7.81
C SER A 278 10.83 -1.87 -8.51
N ILE A 279 12.06 -1.50 -8.84
CA ILE A 279 13.07 -2.39 -9.41
C ILE A 279 13.45 -3.48 -8.41
N GLN A 280 13.67 -3.12 -7.14
CA GLN A 280 13.96 -4.09 -6.08
C GLN A 280 12.85 -5.14 -5.98
N SER A 281 11.59 -4.72 -5.98
CA SER A 281 10.44 -5.62 -5.92
C SER A 281 10.43 -6.64 -7.06
N LEU A 282 10.84 -6.23 -8.28
CA LEU A 282 10.93 -7.10 -9.46
C LEU A 282 12.14 -8.02 -9.40
N VAL A 283 13.32 -7.50 -9.11
CA VAL A 283 14.58 -8.26 -9.08
C VAL A 283 14.55 -9.33 -8.00
N GLU A 284 14.05 -9.00 -6.81
CA GLU A 284 13.93 -9.94 -5.69
C GLU A 284 12.69 -10.83 -5.79
N GLN A 285 11.78 -10.55 -6.74
CA GLN A 285 10.48 -11.23 -6.88
C GLN A 285 9.65 -11.20 -5.59
N LYS A 286 9.76 -10.11 -4.84
CA LYS A 286 9.05 -9.87 -3.57
C LYS A 286 7.88 -8.91 -3.71
N GLU A 287 7.17 -8.99 -4.82
CA GLU A 287 5.95 -8.19 -5.02
C GLU A 287 4.89 -8.54 -3.97
N ILE A 288 4.13 -7.54 -3.53
CA ILE A 288 2.98 -7.78 -2.65
C ILE A 288 1.85 -8.41 -3.46
N HIS A 289 1.57 -9.67 -3.20
CA HIS A 289 0.47 -10.37 -3.84
C HIS A 289 -0.85 -10.07 -3.15
N LYS A 290 -1.86 -9.68 -3.92
CA LYS A 290 -3.21 -9.51 -3.38
C LYS A 290 -3.83 -10.88 -3.12
N VAL A 291 -4.48 -11.01 -1.97
CA VAL A 291 -5.34 -12.16 -1.68
C VAL A 291 -6.45 -12.21 -2.74
N SER A 292 -6.72 -13.39 -3.28
CA SER A 292 -7.80 -13.53 -4.27
C SER A 292 -9.14 -13.08 -3.66
N GLY A 293 -10.00 -12.43 -4.46
CA GLY A 293 -11.29 -11.95 -3.97
C GLY A 293 -12.14 -13.07 -3.36
N ALA A 294 -12.07 -14.28 -3.92
CA ALA A 294 -12.76 -15.44 -3.37
C ALA A 294 -12.24 -15.83 -1.98
N ALA A 295 -10.92 -15.90 -1.80
CA ALA A 295 -10.30 -16.17 -0.50
C ALA A 295 -10.64 -15.10 0.53
N PHE A 296 -10.62 -13.83 0.13
CA PHE A 296 -11.03 -12.72 1.00
C PHE A 296 -12.47 -12.88 1.51
N TRP A 297 -13.43 -13.20 0.62
CA TRP A 297 -14.82 -13.39 1.00
C TRP A 297 -15.02 -14.64 1.89
N ILE A 298 -14.31 -15.74 1.61
CA ILE A 298 -14.36 -16.95 2.44
C ILE A 298 -13.84 -16.66 3.86
N ILE A 299 -12.69 -16.00 3.98
CA ILE A 299 -12.10 -15.64 5.26
C ILE A 299 -13.02 -14.70 6.03
N SER A 300 -13.57 -13.66 5.36
CA SER A 300 -14.51 -12.72 5.98
C SER A 300 -15.76 -13.40 6.49
N LEU A 301 -16.34 -14.35 5.72
CA LEU A 301 -17.49 -15.13 6.13
C LEU A 301 -17.17 -16.00 7.36
N LEU A 302 -16.01 -16.64 7.38
CA LEU A 302 -15.57 -17.46 8.51
C LEU A 302 -15.38 -16.63 9.78
N ILE A 303 -14.79 -15.44 9.67
CA ILE A 303 -14.61 -14.51 10.80
C ILE A 303 -15.97 -14.07 11.35
N VAL A 304 -16.91 -13.65 10.50
CA VAL A 304 -18.25 -13.24 10.94
C VAL A 304 -18.97 -14.38 11.62
N LEU A 305 -18.91 -15.59 11.06
CA LEU A 305 -19.49 -16.78 11.66
C LEU A 305 -18.87 -17.11 13.03
N LEU A 306 -17.56 -17.00 13.15
CA LEU A 306 -16.83 -17.21 14.41
C LEU A 306 -17.28 -16.22 15.48
N ILE A 307 -17.36 -14.94 15.13
CA ILE A 307 -17.82 -13.88 16.04
C ILE A 307 -19.25 -14.16 16.49
N GLU A 308 -20.16 -14.53 15.60
CA GLU A 308 -21.56 -14.84 15.94
C GLU A 308 -21.65 -16.05 16.89
N VAL A 309 -20.90 -17.12 16.63
CA VAL A 309 -20.85 -18.29 17.50
C VAL A 309 -20.32 -17.91 18.89
N MET A 310 -19.25 -17.11 18.95
CA MET A 310 -18.71 -16.63 20.22
C MET A 310 -19.71 -15.77 20.99
N GLN A 311 -20.34 -14.78 20.35
CA GLN A 311 -21.36 -13.94 20.97
C GLN A 311 -22.56 -14.78 21.48
N SER A 312 -23.03 -15.71 20.69
CA SER A 312 -24.15 -16.56 21.11
C SER A 312 -23.84 -17.44 22.33
N ARG A 313 -22.58 -17.90 22.46
CA ARG A 313 -22.12 -18.63 23.64
C ARG A 313 -22.01 -17.72 24.85
N TYR A 314 -21.42 -16.55 24.68
CA TYR A 314 -21.26 -15.57 25.75
C TYR A 314 -22.62 -15.10 26.30
N LEU A 315 -23.55 -14.74 25.43
CA LEU A 315 -24.90 -14.33 25.84
C LEU A 315 -25.67 -15.45 26.57
N LYS A 316 -25.53 -16.70 26.14
CA LYS A 316 -26.14 -17.83 26.86
C LYS A 316 -25.55 -18.03 28.26
N THR A 317 -24.23 -17.92 28.37
CA THR A 317 -23.57 -18.02 29.68
C THR A 317 -23.99 -16.86 30.59
N LEU A 318 -24.09 -15.64 30.05
CA LEU A 318 -24.56 -14.49 30.80
C LEU A 318 -26.04 -14.66 31.24
N ALA A 319 -26.91 -15.09 30.32
CA ALA A 319 -28.33 -15.34 30.63
C ALA A 319 -28.50 -16.43 31.69
N GLN A 320 -27.71 -17.51 31.62
CA GLN A 320 -27.72 -18.56 32.66
C GLN A 320 -27.30 -18.03 34.02
N ARG A 321 -26.26 -17.17 34.07
CA ARG A 321 -25.83 -16.52 35.32
C ARG A 321 -26.87 -15.58 35.88
N VAL A 322 -27.52 -14.77 35.03
CA VAL A 322 -28.61 -13.87 35.44
C VAL A 322 -29.83 -14.66 35.96
N CYS A 323 -30.21 -15.76 35.29
CA CYS A 323 -31.32 -16.62 35.75
C CYS A 323 -30.98 -17.30 37.09
N ALA A 324 -29.76 -17.75 37.28
CA ALA A 324 -29.32 -18.33 38.55
C ALA A 324 -29.40 -17.31 39.70
N LEU A 325 -28.88 -16.08 39.46
CA LEU A 325 -28.98 -14.98 40.44
C LEU A 325 -30.43 -14.60 40.75
N ARG A 326 -31.31 -14.60 39.74
CA ARG A 326 -32.74 -14.31 39.93
C ARG A 326 -33.42 -15.42 40.74
N GLY A 327 -33.10 -16.69 40.47
CA GLY A 327 -33.57 -17.84 41.25
C GLY A 327 -33.15 -17.78 42.70
N GLU A 328 -31.92 -17.39 43.00
CA GLU A 328 -31.44 -17.20 44.39
C GLU A 328 -32.11 -16.04 45.08
N LEU A 329 -32.43 -14.93 44.38
CA LEU A 329 -33.16 -13.80 44.92
C LEU A 329 -34.62 -14.16 45.25
N THR A 330 -35.30 -14.94 44.40
CA THR A 330 -36.67 -15.39 44.67
C THR A 330 -36.76 -16.38 45.85
N LEU A 331 -35.79 -17.29 45.98
CA LEU A 331 -35.69 -18.18 47.13
C LEU A 331 -35.42 -17.42 48.44
N ARG A 332 -34.72 -16.30 48.38
CA ARG A 332 -34.47 -15.42 49.52
C ARG A 332 -35.72 -14.67 49.99
N ASP A 333 -36.59 -14.29 49.05
CA ASP A 333 -37.84 -13.63 49.40
C ASP A 333 -38.84 -14.61 50.01
N GLU A 334 -38.82 -15.90 49.60
CA GLU A 334 -39.69 -16.94 50.14
C GLU A 334 -39.19 -17.56 51.47
N HIS A 335 -37.87 -17.58 51.72
CA HIS A 335 -37.27 -18.18 52.94
C HIS A 335 -36.15 -17.29 53.52
N PRO A 336 -36.46 -16.23 54.28
CA PRO A 336 -35.48 -15.27 54.77
C PRO A 336 -34.50 -15.82 55.81
N HIS A 337 -34.70 -17.06 56.32
CA HIS A 337 -33.89 -17.64 57.40
C HIS A 337 -32.89 -18.72 56.94
N LEU A 338 -32.73 -18.97 55.64
CA LEU A 338 -31.72 -19.91 55.15
C LEU A 338 -30.31 -19.25 55.12
N PRO A 339 -29.32 -19.88 55.82
CA PRO A 339 -27.95 -19.35 55.83
C PRO A 339 -27.33 -19.56 54.45
N LEU A 340 -27.15 -18.49 53.68
CA LEU A 340 -26.45 -18.47 52.41
C LEU A 340 -24.93 -18.51 52.67
N HIS A 341 -24.24 -19.31 51.87
CA HIS A 341 -22.77 -19.37 51.85
C HIS A 341 -22.19 -18.02 51.40
N ASP A 342 -21.90 -17.13 52.38
CA ASP A 342 -21.39 -15.77 52.18
C ASP A 342 -20.08 -15.70 51.37
N GLY A 343 -19.35 -16.80 51.26
CA GLY A 343 -18.06 -16.86 50.58
C GLY A 343 -18.15 -16.83 49.04
N VAL A 344 -19.17 -17.45 48.46
CA VAL A 344 -19.33 -17.55 47.01
C VAL A 344 -19.89 -16.24 46.43
N TYR A 345 -20.81 -15.62 47.15
CA TYR A 345 -21.47 -14.38 46.75
C TYR A 345 -20.51 -13.18 46.67
N ARG A 346 -19.63 -13.04 47.66
CA ARG A 346 -18.62 -11.97 47.72
C ARG A 346 -17.52 -12.15 46.64
N SER A 347 -17.21 -13.37 46.26
CA SER A 347 -16.20 -13.63 45.22
C SER A 347 -16.74 -13.37 43.80
N GLU A 348 -18.00 -13.70 43.55
CA GLU A 348 -18.65 -13.43 42.25
C GLU A 348 -19.00 -11.96 42.07
N LEU A 349 -19.50 -11.26 43.10
CA LEU A 349 -19.73 -9.82 43.06
C LEU A 349 -18.43 -9.03 42.83
N ARG A 350 -17.33 -9.42 43.44
CA ARG A 350 -16.01 -8.83 43.18
C ARG A 350 -15.55 -9.09 41.72
N ARG A 351 -15.76 -10.29 41.17
CA ARG A 351 -15.46 -10.60 39.77
C ARG A 351 -16.32 -9.78 38.82
N LEU A 352 -17.61 -9.60 39.05
CA LEU A 352 -18.51 -8.79 38.23
C LEU A 352 -18.15 -7.31 38.31
N GLN A 353 -17.78 -6.79 39.50
CA GLN A 353 -17.28 -5.42 39.63
C GLN A 353 -15.92 -5.21 38.96
N GLN A 354 -15.05 -6.21 38.94
CA GLN A 354 -13.77 -6.16 38.25
C GLN A 354 -13.95 -6.16 36.73
N VAL A 355 -14.89 -6.97 36.19
CA VAL A 355 -15.25 -6.99 34.79
C VAL A 355 -15.95 -5.69 34.37
N SER A 356 -16.86 -5.15 35.21
CA SER A 356 -17.50 -3.86 34.96
C SER A 356 -16.51 -2.70 34.92
N ARG A 357 -15.46 -2.73 35.75
CA ARG A 357 -14.38 -1.73 35.71
C ARG A 357 -13.47 -1.87 34.49
N GLN A 358 -13.31 -3.06 33.92
CA GLN A 358 -12.58 -3.27 32.68
C GLN A 358 -13.35 -2.82 31.42
N PHE A 359 -14.68 -2.75 31.49
CA PHE A 359 -15.56 -2.33 30.38
C PHE A 359 -16.13 -0.91 30.51
N GLN A 360 -15.71 -0.11 31.50
CA GLN A 360 -15.94 1.33 31.43
C GLN A 360 -14.87 1.92 30.46
N PRO A 361 -15.28 2.41 29.27
CA PRO A 361 -14.39 3.22 28.47
C PRO A 361 -14.03 4.45 29.32
N GLY A 362 -12.76 4.67 29.51
CA GLY A 362 -12.22 5.77 30.32
C GLY A 362 -12.68 7.12 29.81
N LEU A 363 -13.74 7.65 30.38
CA LEU A 363 -14.02 9.07 30.51
C LEU A 363 -13.38 9.51 31.83
N GLY A 364 -12.06 9.41 31.90
CA GLY A 364 -11.23 9.98 32.93
C GLY A 364 -10.34 11.03 32.29
N LEU A 365 -10.62 12.27 32.63
CA LEU A 365 -9.74 13.42 32.43
C LEU A 365 -8.27 13.03 32.65
N VAL A 366 -7.52 12.90 31.56
CA VAL A 366 -6.06 12.95 31.60
C VAL A 366 -5.67 14.42 31.50
N HIS A 367 -5.66 15.07 32.66
CA HIS A 367 -4.85 16.26 32.87
C HIS A 367 -3.49 15.78 33.38
N ASP A 368 -2.46 16.33 32.77
CA ASP A 368 -1.05 16.28 33.16
C ASP A 368 -0.27 14.97 32.97
N ARG A 369 0.40 14.88 31.81
CA ARG A 369 1.84 14.63 31.65
C ARG A 369 2.21 14.27 30.23
N PHE A 370 2.41 15.27 29.36
CA PHE A 370 3.39 15.22 28.28
C PHE A 370 4.01 16.62 28.10
N PRO A 371 5.30 16.81 28.38
CA PRO A 371 6.03 17.98 27.96
C PRO A 371 6.66 17.72 26.60
N GLY A 372 6.18 18.39 25.56
CA GLY A 372 6.82 18.40 24.25
C GLY A 372 5.92 19.03 23.18
N PRO A 373 6.44 19.91 22.34
CA PRO A 373 5.63 20.76 21.48
C PRO A 373 5.22 20.04 20.20
N VAL A 374 3.98 19.59 20.12
CA VAL A 374 3.33 19.20 18.88
C VAL A 374 2.07 20.06 18.70
N ALA A 375 2.29 21.36 18.59
CA ALA A 375 1.25 22.32 18.26
C ALA A 375 1.81 23.39 17.33
N GLN A 376 2.27 22.99 16.15
CA GLN A 376 2.54 23.88 15.03
C GLN A 376 2.62 23.02 13.77
N TYR A 377 1.50 22.85 13.07
CA TYR A 377 1.42 22.61 11.63
C TYR A 377 -0.01 22.19 11.27
N VAL A 378 -0.98 23.07 11.52
CA VAL A 378 -2.20 23.17 10.71
C VAL A 378 -2.54 24.66 10.64
N GLN A 379 -1.86 25.39 9.79
CA GLN A 379 -2.39 26.64 9.24
C GLN A 379 -2.66 26.39 7.76
N PHE A 380 -3.93 26.28 7.43
CA PHE A 380 -4.40 26.46 6.06
C PHE A 380 -4.26 27.94 5.69
N PRO A 381 -3.60 28.29 4.60
CA PRO A 381 -3.75 29.63 4.05
C PRO A 381 -5.02 29.66 3.20
N GLU A 382 -6.07 30.26 3.70
CA GLU A 382 -7.09 30.89 2.88
C GLU A 382 -6.42 32.00 2.06
N ARG A 383 -6.28 31.78 0.77
CA ARG A 383 -6.22 32.87 -0.21
C ARG A 383 -7.21 32.61 -1.32
N LEU A 384 -8.36 33.20 -1.15
CA LEU A 384 -9.27 33.57 -2.22
C LEU A 384 -8.52 34.49 -3.19
N LEU A 385 -8.36 34.04 -4.43
CA LEU A 385 -8.01 34.94 -5.53
C LEU A 385 -9.32 35.55 -6.07
N PRO A 386 -9.36 36.84 -6.35
CA PRO A 386 -10.55 37.47 -6.92
C PRO A 386 -10.72 37.09 -8.39
N VAL A 387 -11.96 36.80 -8.74
CA VAL A 387 -12.44 36.68 -10.12
C VAL A 387 -12.38 38.08 -10.73
N ASP A 388 -11.46 38.26 -11.69
CA ASP A 388 -11.46 39.45 -12.55
C ASP A 388 -12.47 39.24 -13.68
N GLN A 389 -13.57 39.99 -13.61
CA GLN A 389 -14.48 40.22 -14.71
C GLN A 389 -13.99 41.49 -15.43
N GLY A 390 -13.61 41.37 -16.68
CA GLY A 390 -13.29 42.57 -17.50
C GLY A 390 -12.97 42.21 -18.94
N GLN A 391 -14.01 42.24 -19.76
CA GLN A 391 -14.19 42.99 -21.01
C GLN A 391 -13.01 43.05 -22.01
N ALA A 392 -13.21 42.47 -23.12
CA ALA A 392 -13.24 42.92 -24.53
C ALA A 392 -12.89 41.78 -25.48
#